data_5c396597edcdd73080a3a44a566aa9f0
#
_entry.id   5c396597edcdd73080a3a44a566aa9f0
#
_cell.length_a   1.000
_cell.length_b   1.000
_cell.length_c   1.000
_cell.angle_alpha   90.00
_cell.angle_beta   90.00
_cell.angle_gamma   90.00
#
_symmetry.space_group_name_H-M   'P 1'
#
loop_
_entity.id
_entity.type
_entity.pdbx_description
1 polymer ?
#
loop_
_entity_poly.entity_id
_entity_poly.type
_entity_poly.pdbx_seq_one_letter_code
_entity_poly.pdbx_strand_id
1 'polypeptide(L)'
;LGLKEIYPMDVIDYPGAWYMDKNEVKKRNYAYKNNFWGNGFTYYDIISDYQQVDRNDVLNKINNNYFDFIIYGAIRWSKKFLNEAISSTSKLIFIDGDDDTIIDMDVLKHGIYFKRELIYNDFKNVFPINCCVPQKKTIKKINDKPTRLLAPLIPYRDKTYIYDNEKDYYKMWQNSIFGFTYSPNGWWETVRYYEMMMNGCIPLIQNLEKCPKNTLTKLPKKKLVNIFNKYSWILNQNFPTKIYKKTFLSPKKFVLYFQALFQKKYNAQSFVLDFPEINEIREELLEYTKNNITTKHIANEVINISNNFFSSSGQK
;
A
#
# COMPACT_ATOMS: atom_id res chain seq x y z
N LEU A 1 -9.29 8.66 0.77
CA LEU A 1 -9.93 7.91 -0.30
C LEU A 1 -10.93 6.91 0.26
N GLY A 2 -10.54 5.95 1.07
CA GLY A 2 -11.43 4.89 1.56
C GLY A 2 -12.68 5.42 2.27
N LEU A 3 -12.57 6.49 3.05
CA LEU A 3 -13.75 7.12 3.66
C LEU A 3 -14.73 7.65 2.62
N LYS A 4 -14.24 8.26 1.53
CA LYS A 4 -15.12 8.70 0.42
C LYS A 4 -15.72 7.53 -0.37
N GLU A 5 -15.08 6.37 -0.38
CA GLU A 5 -15.65 5.16 -0.98
C GLU A 5 -16.81 4.59 -0.14
N ILE A 6 -16.82 4.87 1.17
CA ILE A 6 -17.86 4.40 2.11
C ILE A 6 -18.94 5.44 2.28
N TYR A 7 -18.55 6.71 2.46
CA TYR A 7 -19.42 7.85 2.77
C TYR A 7 -19.20 8.97 1.74
N PRO A 8 -19.60 8.82 0.49
CA PRO A 8 -19.25 9.74 -0.60
C PRO A 8 -19.75 11.17 -0.40
N MET A 9 -20.91 11.34 0.26
CA MET A 9 -21.53 12.65 0.50
C MET A 9 -21.22 13.24 1.88
N ASP A 10 -20.84 12.41 2.85
CA ASP A 10 -20.65 12.82 4.25
C ASP A 10 -19.20 13.19 4.58
N VAL A 11 -18.25 12.88 3.68
CA VAL A 11 -16.84 13.18 3.88
C VAL A 11 -16.44 14.46 3.15
N ILE A 12 -16.20 15.52 3.91
CA ILE A 12 -15.65 16.78 3.41
C ILE A 12 -14.12 16.75 3.59
N ASP A 13 -13.39 16.64 2.50
CA ASP A 13 -11.93 16.72 2.49
C ASP A 13 -11.44 18.15 2.32
N TYR A 14 -10.54 18.59 3.21
CA TYR A 14 -10.02 19.96 3.19
C TYR A 14 -8.52 20.02 3.52
N PRO A 15 -7.67 20.74 2.74
CA PRO A 15 -7.97 21.15 1.36
C PRO A 15 -8.19 19.90 0.49
N GLY A 16 -9.07 19.99 -0.47
CA GLY A 16 -9.42 18.82 -1.29
C GLY A 16 -8.24 18.19 -2.00
N ALA A 17 -8.21 16.86 -2.06
CA ALA A 17 -7.17 16.09 -2.73
C ALA A 17 -7.42 16.01 -4.25
N TRP A 18 -7.21 17.12 -4.96
CA TRP A 18 -7.51 17.28 -6.39
C TRP A 18 -6.85 16.21 -7.29
N TYR A 19 -5.68 15.70 -6.89
CA TYR A 19 -4.94 14.66 -7.63
C TYR A 19 -5.66 13.31 -7.65
N MET A 20 -6.62 13.10 -6.78
CA MET A 20 -7.47 11.91 -6.78
C MET A 20 -8.62 12.01 -7.77
N ASP A 21 -8.94 13.22 -8.26
CA ASP A 21 -10.05 13.46 -9.18
C ASP A 21 -9.58 13.53 -10.63
N LYS A 22 -10.20 12.71 -11.47
CA LYS A 22 -9.90 12.58 -12.90
C LYS A 22 -10.05 13.89 -13.68
N ASN A 23 -11.10 14.63 -13.39
CA ASN A 23 -11.40 15.86 -14.12
C ASN A 23 -10.45 16.98 -13.70
N GLU A 24 -10.13 17.07 -12.41
CA GLU A 24 -9.18 18.05 -11.90
C GLU A 24 -7.75 17.76 -12.39
N VAL A 25 -7.34 16.50 -12.47
CA VAL A 25 -6.05 16.10 -13.05
C VAL A 25 -5.96 16.49 -14.52
N LYS A 26 -7.01 16.24 -15.31
CA LYS A 26 -7.07 16.66 -16.73
C LYS A 26 -7.02 18.17 -16.91
N LYS A 27 -7.80 18.95 -16.13
CA LYS A 27 -7.83 20.41 -16.20
C LYS A 27 -6.44 21.01 -15.94
N ARG A 28 -5.66 20.42 -15.05
CA ARG A 28 -4.35 20.92 -14.66
C ARG A 28 -3.23 20.49 -15.60
N ASN A 29 -3.54 19.68 -16.63
CA ASN A 29 -2.55 19.12 -17.56
C ASN A 29 -1.28 18.59 -16.86
N TYR A 30 -1.50 17.85 -15.79
CA TYR A 30 -0.46 17.50 -14.85
C TYR A 30 0.34 16.29 -15.36
N ALA A 31 1.63 16.46 -15.57
CA ALA A 31 2.53 15.36 -15.91
C ALA A 31 2.80 14.52 -14.67
N TYR A 32 2.33 13.28 -14.65
CA TYR A 32 2.48 12.31 -13.54
C TYR A 32 3.92 12.18 -13.02
N LYS A 33 4.90 12.38 -13.91
CA LYS A 33 6.29 11.99 -13.69
C LYS A 33 7.06 12.83 -12.68
N ASN A 34 6.69 14.08 -12.46
CA ASN A 34 7.57 15.04 -11.78
C ASN A 34 7.14 15.44 -10.36
N ASN A 35 5.98 15.00 -9.87
CA ASN A 35 5.37 15.67 -8.74
C ASN A 35 4.84 14.75 -7.63
N PHE A 36 5.05 13.43 -7.71
CA PHE A 36 4.59 12.50 -6.69
C PHE A 36 5.70 11.61 -6.18
N TRP A 37 5.80 11.52 -4.88
CA TRP A 37 6.68 10.62 -4.18
C TRP A 37 6.52 9.19 -4.69
N GLY A 38 7.63 8.55 -5.07
CA GLY A 38 7.66 7.18 -5.53
C GLY A 38 6.98 6.92 -6.88
N ASN A 39 6.79 7.96 -7.71
CA ASN A 39 6.04 7.86 -8.99
C ASN A 39 4.63 7.27 -8.79
N GLY A 40 3.96 7.69 -7.72
CA GLY A 40 2.76 7.09 -7.16
C GLY A 40 1.53 7.12 -8.05
N PHE A 41 1.40 6.12 -8.90
CA PHE A 41 0.21 5.95 -9.73
C PHE A 41 -1.03 5.50 -8.94
N THR A 42 -0.83 4.85 -7.80
CA THR A 42 -1.87 4.09 -7.11
C THR A 42 -3.04 4.93 -6.61
N TYR A 43 -2.77 6.17 -6.17
CA TYR A 43 -3.81 7.05 -5.61
C TYR A 43 -4.30 8.13 -6.57
N TYR A 44 -3.94 8.04 -7.84
CA TYR A 44 -4.32 8.98 -8.88
C TYR A 44 -5.64 8.59 -9.53
N ASP A 45 -6.41 9.62 -9.96
CA ASP A 45 -7.51 9.44 -10.88
C ASP A 45 -8.53 8.38 -10.43
N ILE A 46 -8.95 8.42 -9.16
CA ILE A 46 -9.79 7.38 -8.56
C ILE A 46 -11.21 7.88 -8.31
N ILE A 47 -11.36 9.16 -7.96
CA ILE A 47 -12.64 9.76 -7.58
C ILE A 47 -13.20 10.52 -8.79
N SER A 48 -14.46 10.23 -9.16
CA SER A 48 -15.16 10.93 -10.25
C SER A 48 -15.92 12.17 -9.80
N ASP A 49 -16.16 12.34 -8.50
CA ASP A 49 -17.14 13.29 -7.97
C ASP A 49 -16.55 14.21 -6.88
N TYR A 50 -15.35 14.72 -7.15
CA TYR A 50 -14.62 15.60 -6.24
C TYR A 50 -15.39 16.86 -5.82
N GLN A 51 -16.25 17.39 -6.69
CA GLN A 51 -16.94 18.66 -6.48
C GLN A 51 -18.27 18.55 -5.73
N GLN A 52 -18.76 17.34 -5.44
CA GLN A 52 -20.09 17.15 -4.86
C GLN A 52 -20.22 17.54 -3.38
N VAL A 53 -19.10 17.74 -2.67
CA VAL A 53 -19.13 18.16 -1.28
C VAL A 53 -18.79 19.63 -1.14
N ASP A 54 -19.53 20.34 -0.29
CA ASP A 54 -19.29 21.74 0.03
C ASP A 54 -18.09 21.90 0.96
N ARG A 55 -16.98 22.41 0.41
CA ARG A 55 -15.72 22.70 1.12
C ARG A 55 -15.62 24.14 1.61
N ASN A 56 -16.69 24.94 1.43
CA ASN A 56 -16.71 26.30 1.92
C ASN A 56 -16.94 26.32 3.43
N ASP A 57 -16.47 27.37 4.06
CA ASP A 57 -16.71 27.67 5.47
C ASP A 57 -16.41 26.53 6.45
N VAL A 58 -15.40 25.68 6.15
CA VAL A 58 -15.04 24.54 7.00
C VAL A 58 -14.75 24.98 8.43
N LEU A 59 -14.12 26.13 8.63
CA LEU A 59 -13.86 26.68 9.97
C LEU A 59 -15.17 26.96 10.72
N ASN A 60 -16.14 27.58 10.07
CA ASN A 60 -17.46 27.84 10.69
C ASN A 60 -18.20 26.53 10.99
N LYS A 61 -18.09 25.54 10.13
CA LYS A 61 -18.66 24.20 10.38
C LYS A 61 -18.02 23.55 11.61
N ILE A 62 -16.71 23.67 11.81
CA ILE A 62 -16.01 23.19 13.01
C ILE A 62 -16.53 23.91 14.25
N ASN A 63 -16.55 25.24 14.24
CA ASN A 63 -16.99 26.05 15.35
C ASN A 63 -18.46 25.83 15.77
N ASN A 64 -19.29 25.42 14.79
CA ASN A 64 -20.69 25.08 15.02
C ASN A 64 -20.93 23.58 15.31
N ASN A 65 -19.88 22.80 15.58
CA ASN A 65 -19.98 21.37 15.90
C ASN A 65 -20.71 20.55 14.83
N TYR A 66 -20.50 20.86 13.56
CA TYR A 66 -21.18 20.22 12.43
C TYR A 66 -20.71 18.77 12.20
N PHE A 67 -19.46 18.45 12.58
CA PHE A 67 -18.84 17.15 12.29
C PHE A 67 -18.91 16.21 13.50
N ASP A 68 -19.26 14.92 13.27
CA ASP A 68 -19.10 13.86 14.26
C ASP A 68 -17.61 13.53 14.47
N PHE A 69 -16.84 13.52 13.38
CA PHE A 69 -15.41 13.25 13.37
C PHE A 69 -14.64 14.32 12.62
N ILE A 70 -13.51 14.72 13.16
CA ILE A 70 -12.49 15.50 12.42
C ILE A 70 -11.24 14.64 12.31
N ILE A 71 -10.82 14.34 11.07
CA ILE A 71 -9.72 13.42 10.77
C ILE A 71 -8.56 14.20 10.17
N TYR A 72 -7.45 14.25 10.88
CA TYR A 72 -6.20 14.78 10.35
C TYR A 72 -5.45 13.67 9.59
N GLY A 73 -5.61 13.61 8.29
CA GLY A 73 -5.05 12.56 7.43
C GLY A 73 -3.52 12.59 7.26
N ALA A 74 -2.88 13.69 7.68
CA ALA A 74 -1.43 13.87 7.66
C ALA A 74 -1.04 14.86 8.78
N ILE A 75 -1.22 14.45 10.03
CA ILE A 75 -1.10 15.32 11.21
C ILE A 75 0.27 15.99 11.34
N ARG A 76 1.34 15.32 10.89
CA ARG A 76 2.71 15.87 10.93
C ARG A 76 2.91 17.01 9.92
N TRP A 77 2.10 17.06 8.87
CA TRP A 77 2.22 18.05 7.78
C TRP A 77 1.25 19.22 7.91
N SER A 78 0.11 19.00 8.55
CA SER A 78 -0.89 20.06 8.72
C SER A 78 -1.67 19.91 10.00
N LYS A 79 -1.64 20.98 10.79
CA LYS A 79 -2.42 21.18 12.01
C LYS A 79 -3.43 22.33 11.85
N LYS A 80 -3.88 22.57 10.59
CA LYS A 80 -4.80 23.67 10.30
C LYS A 80 -6.11 23.48 11.07
N PHE A 81 -6.56 24.52 11.74
CA PHE A 81 -7.77 24.55 12.59
C PHE A 81 -7.72 23.55 13.77
N LEU A 82 -6.53 23.17 14.24
CA LEU A 82 -6.42 22.18 15.31
C LEU A 82 -7.01 22.70 16.64
N ASN A 83 -6.78 23.97 16.99
CA ASN A 83 -7.29 24.55 18.22
C ASN A 83 -8.82 24.62 18.25
N GLU A 84 -9.40 24.98 17.11
CA GLU A 84 -10.85 25.02 16.92
C GLU A 84 -11.44 23.61 16.97
N ALA A 85 -10.78 22.65 16.33
CA ALA A 85 -11.18 21.24 16.36
C ALA A 85 -11.13 20.67 17.80
N ILE A 86 -10.09 21.01 18.58
CA ILE A 86 -9.97 20.62 19.99
C ILE A 86 -11.09 21.23 20.82
N SER A 87 -11.51 22.48 20.52
CA SER A 87 -12.57 23.18 21.21
C SER A 87 -13.98 22.73 20.81
N SER A 88 -14.11 22.00 19.73
CA SER A 88 -15.39 21.47 19.25
C SER A 88 -15.81 20.18 20.00
N THR A 89 -17.04 19.74 19.77
CA THR A 89 -17.54 18.44 20.29
C THR A 89 -17.19 17.26 19.39
N SER A 90 -16.51 17.50 18.27
CA SER A 90 -16.14 16.46 17.31
C SER A 90 -15.10 15.50 17.88
N LYS A 91 -15.21 14.23 17.53
CA LYS A 91 -14.21 13.21 17.87
C LYS A 91 -12.99 13.35 16.98
N LEU A 92 -11.80 13.47 17.56
CA LEU A 92 -10.57 13.72 16.80
C LEU A 92 -9.83 12.43 16.51
N ILE A 93 -9.48 12.24 15.23
CA ILE A 93 -8.70 11.12 14.73
C ILE A 93 -7.44 11.67 14.06
N PHE A 94 -6.28 11.24 14.51
CA PHE A 94 -4.98 11.64 13.96
C PHE A 94 -4.34 10.49 13.21
N ILE A 95 -4.02 10.69 11.93
CA ILE A 95 -3.32 9.71 11.10
C ILE A 95 -1.93 10.25 10.81
N ASP A 96 -0.94 9.48 11.22
CA ASP A 96 0.48 9.76 11.01
C ASP A 96 1.07 8.71 10.04
N GLY A 97 1.21 9.14 8.80
CA GLY A 97 1.78 8.34 7.70
C GLY A 97 3.29 8.54 7.51
N ASP A 98 3.98 9.24 8.41
CA ASP A 98 5.40 9.52 8.26
C ASP A 98 6.29 8.30 8.46
N ASP A 99 7.48 8.35 7.84
CA ASP A 99 8.47 7.26 7.80
C ASP A 99 9.26 7.12 9.12
N ASP A 100 8.99 7.96 10.12
CA ASP A 100 9.61 7.86 11.43
C ASP A 100 8.73 7.14 12.46
N THR A 101 9.28 6.86 13.64
CA THR A 101 8.59 6.18 14.74
C THR A 101 8.07 7.15 15.81
N ILE A 102 8.18 8.45 15.57
CA ILE A 102 7.84 9.50 16.55
C ILE A 102 6.33 9.67 16.60
N ILE A 103 5.78 9.73 17.80
CA ILE A 103 4.38 10.05 18.07
C ILE A 103 4.30 11.52 18.51
N ASP A 104 3.39 12.28 17.93
CA ASP A 104 3.15 13.66 18.29
C ASP A 104 2.33 13.73 19.60
N MET A 105 3.05 13.90 20.71
CA MET A 105 2.47 13.89 22.05
C MET A 105 1.51 15.05 22.31
N ASP A 106 1.66 16.17 21.58
CA ASP A 106 0.79 17.34 21.77
C ASP A 106 -0.63 17.07 21.28
N VAL A 107 -0.77 16.28 20.23
CA VAL A 107 -2.10 15.94 19.69
C VAL A 107 -2.67 14.65 20.29
N LEU A 108 -1.81 13.75 20.76
CA LEU A 108 -2.22 12.45 21.30
C LEU A 108 -3.22 12.56 22.45
N LYS A 109 -3.11 13.59 23.29
CA LYS A 109 -4.01 13.85 24.43
C LYS A 109 -5.44 14.25 24.04
N HIS A 110 -5.66 14.60 22.77
CA HIS A 110 -6.93 15.12 22.28
C HIS A 110 -7.78 14.12 21.49
N GLY A 111 -7.27 12.92 21.22
CA GLY A 111 -8.02 11.94 20.43
C GLY A 111 -7.31 10.60 20.26
N ILE A 112 -7.72 9.89 19.23
CA ILE A 112 -7.13 8.62 18.84
C ILE A 112 -6.06 8.82 17.75
N TYR A 113 -4.97 8.07 17.83
CA TYR A 113 -3.82 8.25 16.96
C TYR A 113 -3.51 6.95 16.21
N PHE A 114 -3.36 7.05 14.90
CA PHE A 114 -2.96 5.96 14.03
C PHE A 114 -1.57 6.21 13.47
N LYS A 115 -0.61 5.34 13.78
CA LYS A 115 0.79 5.46 13.35
C LYS A 115 1.17 4.36 12.38
N ARG A 116 1.78 4.73 11.25
CA ARG A 116 2.23 3.79 10.22
C ARG A 116 3.46 2.99 10.67
N GLU A 117 4.50 3.67 11.12
CA GLU A 117 5.75 3.05 11.62
C GLU A 117 5.69 2.87 13.14
N LEU A 118 4.71 2.11 13.64
CA LEU A 118 4.51 1.87 15.07
C LEU A 118 5.38 0.71 15.55
N ILE A 119 6.55 1.02 16.16
CA ILE A 119 7.45 0.00 16.72
C ILE A 119 6.98 -0.45 18.11
N TYR A 120 6.79 0.50 19.00
CA TYR A 120 6.34 0.26 20.38
C TYR A 120 4.98 0.91 20.59
N ASN A 121 4.17 0.30 21.42
CA ASN A 121 2.86 0.84 21.76
C ASN A 121 2.56 0.67 23.23
N ASP A 122 2.88 1.71 23.98
CA ASP A 122 2.57 1.83 25.42
C ASP A 122 1.32 2.68 25.69
N PHE A 123 0.68 3.20 24.63
CA PHE A 123 -0.46 4.09 24.73
C PHE A 123 -1.76 3.38 24.35
N LYS A 124 -2.81 3.58 25.15
CA LYS A 124 -4.13 2.97 24.93
C LYS A 124 -4.87 3.52 23.71
N ASN A 125 -4.54 4.75 23.29
CA ASN A 125 -5.17 5.47 22.18
C ASN A 125 -4.29 5.56 20.93
N VAL A 126 -3.22 4.75 20.83
CA VAL A 126 -2.38 4.66 19.65
C VAL A 126 -2.58 3.29 18.99
N PHE A 127 -2.81 3.30 17.68
CA PHE A 127 -3.08 2.10 16.88
C PHE A 127 -2.21 2.07 15.63
N PRO A 128 -1.83 0.89 15.15
CA PRO A 128 -1.15 0.76 13.88
C PRO A 128 -2.09 1.10 12.72
N ILE A 129 -1.54 1.71 11.65
CA ILE A 129 -2.21 1.84 10.37
C ILE A 129 -1.29 1.38 9.26
N ASN A 130 -1.87 0.82 8.19
CA ASN A 130 -1.14 0.31 7.06
C ASN A 130 -1.41 1.13 5.80
N CYS A 131 -0.45 1.15 4.89
CA CYS A 131 -0.74 1.49 3.50
C CYS A 131 -1.80 0.55 2.95
N CYS A 132 -2.55 1.01 1.96
CA CYS A 132 -3.63 0.25 1.35
C CYS A 132 -3.70 0.56 -0.14
N VAL A 133 -4.49 -0.20 -0.88
CA VAL A 133 -4.65 -0.03 -2.32
C VAL A 133 -6.12 0.15 -2.70
N PRO A 134 -6.42 0.95 -3.72
CA PRO A 134 -7.80 1.12 -4.17
C PRO A 134 -8.37 -0.17 -4.74
N GLN A 135 -9.55 -0.56 -4.30
CA GLN A 135 -10.21 -1.76 -4.80
C GLN A 135 -10.42 -1.72 -6.31
N LYS A 136 -10.73 -0.55 -6.87
CA LYS A 136 -10.93 -0.34 -8.31
C LYS A 136 -9.69 -0.67 -9.16
N LYS A 137 -8.49 -0.56 -8.58
CA LYS A 137 -7.21 -0.83 -9.26
C LYS A 137 -6.68 -2.24 -9.04
N THR A 138 -7.30 -3.00 -8.16
CA THR A 138 -6.96 -4.40 -7.91
C THR A 138 -7.47 -5.27 -9.05
N ILE A 139 -6.62 -6.13 -9.61
CA ILE A 139 -7.00 -7.02 -10.71
C ILE A 139 -8.07 -8.03 -10.25
N LYS A 140 -8.93 -8.46 -11.18
CA LYS A 140 -9.95 -9.47 -10.89
C LYS A 140 -9.36 -10.86 -10.78
N LYS A 141 -8.40 -11.20 -11.65
CA LYS A 141 -7.75 -12.51 -11.78
C LYS A 141 -6.28 -12.32 -12.12
N ILE A 142 -5.42 -13.21 -11.64
CA ILE A 142 -4.00 -13.23 -12.00
C ILE A 142 -3.80 -13.50 -13.50
N ASN A 143 -2.66 -13.05 -14.02
CA ASN A 143 -2.18 -13.51 -15.32
C ASN A 143 -1.51 -14.88 -15.12
N ASP A 144 -2.13 -15.94 -15.60
CA ASP A 144 -1.64 -17.32 -15.50
C ASP A 144 -0.40 -17.60 -16.39
N LYS A 145 -0.07 -16.66 -17.30
CA LYS A 145 1.07 -16.73 -18.22
C LYS A 145 2.00 -15.51 -18.06
N PRO A 146 2.60 -15.31 -16.90
CA PRO A 146 3.53 -14.20 -16.71
C PRO A 146 4.76 -14.41 -17.61
N THR A 147 5.32 -13.32 -18.10
CA THR A 147 6.47 -13.35 -19.03
C THR A 147 7.81 -13.12 -18.34
N ARG A 148 7.80 -12.89 -17.02
CA ARG A 148 8.98 -12.59 -16.21
C ARG A 148 8.95 -13.37 -14.92
N LEU A 149 10.11 -13.89 -14.53
CA LEU A 149 10.28 -14.49 -13.21
C LEU A 149 10.37 -13.41 -12.14
N LEU A 150 11.19 -12.38 -12.38
CA LEU A 150 11.40 -11.26 -11.48
C LEU A 150 11.07 -9.95 -12.19
N ALA A 151 10.36 -9.07 -11.48
CA ALA A 151 10.06 -7.74 -11.96
C ALA A 151 11.37 -6.92 -12.11
N PRO A 152 11.48 -6.09 -13.16
CA PRO A 152 12.70 -5.32 -13.41
C PRO A 152 12.87 -4.13 -12.47
N LEU A 153 11.81 -3.69 -11.80
CA LEU A 153 11.87 -2.57 -10.87
C LEU A 153 12.46 -3.02 -9.54
N ILE A 154 13.58 -2.40 -9.17
CA ILE A 154 14.31 -2.65 -7.92
C ILE A 154 14.33 -1.35 -7.13
N PRO A 155 13.87 -1.34 -5.87
CA PRO A 155 13.88 -0.15 -5.02
C PRO A 155 15.27 0.49 -4.94
N TYR A 156 15.33 1.82 -4.91
CA TYR A 156 16.56 2.64 -4.83
C TYR A 156 17.58 2.44 -5.96
N ARG A 157 17.14 1.85 -7.09
CA ARG A 157 17.90 1.83 -8.32
C ARG A 157 17.18 2.66 -9.37
N ASP A 158 17.49 3.95 -9.46
CA ASP A 158 16.79 4.94 -10.31
C ASP A 158 16.65 4.48 -11.77
N LYS A 159 17.68 3.83 -12.30
CA LYS A 159 17.65 3.28 -13.67
C LYS A 159 16.55 2.24 -13.90
N THR A 160 15.93 1.70 -12.85
CA THR A 160 14.85 0.71 -12.94
C THR A 160 13.45 1.35 -12.90
N TYR A 161 13.37 2.64 -12.57
CA TYR A 161 12.11 3.41 -12.55
C TYR A 161 11.82 3.99 -13.94
N ILE A 162 11.52 3.12 -14.89
CA ILE A 162 11.37 3.45 -16.33
C ILE A 162 9.93 3.64 -16.79
N TYR A 163 8.96 3.48 -15.88
CA TYR A 163 7.54 3.55 -16.21
C TYR A 163 6.99 4.95 -16.00
N ASP A 164 6.40 5.51 -17.05
CA ASP A 164 5.87 6.87 -17.09
C ASP A 164 4.36 6.94 -16.90
N ASN A 165 3.69 5.79 -17.00
CA ASN A 165 2.25 5.69 -16.89
C ASN A 165 1.83 4.48 -16.07
N GLU A 166 0.66 4.57 -15.48
CA GLU A 166 0.10 3.56 -14.59
C GLU A 166 -0.12 2.22 -15.28
N LYS A 167 -0.60 2.23 -16.52
CA LYS A 167 -0.92 1.01 -17.27
C LYS A 167 0.31 0.12 -17.45
N ASP A 168 1.43 0.71 -17.86
CA ASP A 168 2.67 -0.04 -18.08
C ASP A 168 3.32 -0.44 -16.75
N TYR A 169 3.22 0.41 -15.72
CA TYR A 169 3.67 0.10 -14.37
C TYR A 169 2.94 -1.12 -13.80
N TYR A 170 1.60 -1.17 -13.87
CA TYR A 170 0.86 -2.33 -13.38
C TYR A 170 1.02 -3.55 -14.27
N LYS A 171 1.09 -3.37 -15.59
CA LYS A 171 1.37 -4.46 -16.51
C LYS A 171 2.72 -5.14 -16.23
N MET A 172 3.70 -4.39 -15.77
CA MET A 172 4.98 -4.93 -15.34
C MET A 172 4.81 -5.92 -14.17
N TRP A 173 4.04 -5.54 -13.13
CA TRP A 173 3.75 -6.42 -12.00
C TRP A 173 2.92 -7.64 -12.43
N GLN A 174 1.85 -7.43 -13.22
CA GLN A 174 0.98 -8.50 -13.71
C GLN A 174 1.71 -9.54 -14.54
N ASN A 175 2.75 -9.14 -15.26
CA ASN A 175 3.58 -10.00 -16.07
C ASN A 175 4.81 -10.58 -15.34
N SER A 176 4.93 -10.33 -14.04
CA SER A 176 6.02 -10.83 -13.20
C SER A 176 5.50 -11.78 -12.14
N ILE A 177 6.21 -12.87 -11.88
CA ILE A 177 5.88 -13.82 -10.80
C ILE A 177 6.27 -13.19 -9.46
N PHE A 178 7.51 -12.70 -9.36
CA PHE A 178 8.07 -12.13 -8.15
C PHE A 178 8.46 -10.66 -8.35
N GLY A 179 8.37 -9.88 -7.28
CA GLY A 179 8.94 -8.55 -7.20
C GLY A 179 9.84 -8.44 -5.97
N PHE A 180 11.04 -7.92 -6.13
CA PHE A 180 11.97 -7.75 -5.01
C PHE A 180 11.78 -6.41 -4.33
N THR A 181 11.85 -6.43 -3.01
CA THR A 181 11.86 -5.21 -2.21
C THR A 181 12.53 -5.45 -0.86
N TYR A 182 12.92 -4.38 -0.19
CA TYR A 182 13.52 -4.42 1.14
C TYR A 182 13.15 -3.16 1.91
N SER A 183 13.33 -3.19 3.22
CA SER A 183 13.17 -2.03 4.09
C SER A 183 14.52 -1.30 4.20
N PRO A 184 14.71 -0.18 3.50
CA PRO A 184 15.90 0.62 3.67
C PRO A 184 15.75 1.48 4.92
N ASN A 185 16.86 1.75 5.57
CA ASN A 185 16.95 2.75 6.65
C ASN A 185 15.93 2.57 7.80
N GLY A 186 15.39 1.37 7.99
CA GLY A 186 14.48 1.06 9.10
C GLY A 186 12.99 1.35 8.83
N TRP A 187 12.61 1.82 7.64
CA TRP A 187 11.21 1.99 7.27
C TRP A 187 10.63 0.70 6.72
N TRP A 188 9.59 0.21 7.35
CA TRP A 188 8.99 -1.07 7.00
C TRP A 188 7.82 -0.94 6.02
N GLU A 189 6.96 0.05 6.24
CA GLU A 189 5.71 0.19 5.51
C GLU A 189 5.93 0.89 4.16
N THR A 190 5.53 0.24 3.07
CA THR A 190 5.49 0.84 1.73
C THR A 190 4.31 0.32 0.93
N VAL A 191 3.68 1.19 0.17
CA VAL A 191 2.56 0.82 -0.71
C VAL A 191 2.95 -0.23 -1.75
N ARG A 192 4.22 -0.33 -2.09
CA ARG A 192 4.73 -1.25 -3.12
C ARG A 192 4.47 -2.72 -2.83
N TYR A 193 4.48 -3.16 -1.57
CA TYR A 193 4.12 -4.53 -1.21
C TYR A 193 2.71 -4.86 -1.69
N TYR A 194 1.81 -3.95 -1.44
CA TYR A 194 0.39 -4.08 -1.75
C TYR A 194 0.13 -3.91 -3.25
N GLU A 195 0.89 -3.04 -3.93
CA GLU A 195 0.85 -2.91 -5.40
C GLU A 195 1.27 -4.19 -6.11
N MET A 196 2.28 -4.89 -5.61
CA MET A 196 2.65 -6.21 -6.12
C MET A 196 1.50 -7.19 -5.94
N MET A 197 1.00 -7.33 -4.71
CA MET A 197 -0.05 -8.30 -4.38
C MET A 197 -1.36 -8.01 -5.13
N MET A 198 -1.79 -6.74 -5.25
CA MET A 198 -3.01 -6.37 -5.98
C MET A 198 -2.93 -6.64 -7.48
N ASN A 199 -1.72 -6.82 -8.02
CA ASN A 199 -1.43 -7.15 -9.40
C ASN A 199 -1.02 -8.62 -9.60
N GLY A 200 -1.15 -9.47 -8.57
CA GLY A 200 -0.84 -10.88 -8.63
C GLY A 200 0.65 -11.17 -8.76
N CYS A 201 1.51 -10.28 -8.28
CA CYS A 201 2.95 -10.45 -8.17
C CYS A 201 3.31 -10.76 -6.71
N ILE A 202 4.18 -11.75 -6.48
CA ILE A 202 4.60 -12.15 -5.13
C ILE A 202 5.72 -11.24 -4.64
N PRO A 203 5.57 -10.49 -3.54
CA PRO A 203 6.65 -9.70 -3.00
C PRO A 203 7.68 -10.57 -2.29
N LEU A 204 8.94 -10.50 -2.72
CA LEU A 204 10.10 -11.03 -2.01
C LEU A 204 10.68 -9.92 -1.15
N ILE A 205 10.36 -9.93 0.13
CA ILE A 205 10.71 -8.88 1.08
C ILE A 205 11.88 -9.35 1.95
N GLN A 206 13.02 -8.70 1.78
CA GLN A 206 14.22 -9.04 2.54
C GLN A 206 14.08 -8.62 4.02
N ASN A 207 14.54 -9.47 4.94
CA ASN A 207 14.56 -9.25 6.39
C ASN A 207 13.17 -9.03 7.03
N LEU A 208 12.09 -9.46 6.40
CA LEU A 208 10.73 -9.25 6.92
C LEU A 208 10.52 -9.91 8.30
N GLU A 209 11.28 -10.95 8.63
CA GLU A 209 11.29 -11.61 9.94
C GLU A 209 11.72 -10.69 11.08
N LYS A 210 12.45 -9.60 10.77
CA LYS A 210 12.88 -8.57 11.74
C LYS A 210 11.87 -7.45 11.93
N CYS A 211 10.77 -7.47 11.16
CA CYS A 211 9.76 -6.42 11.22
C CYS A 211 9.08 -6.40 12.60
N PRO A 212 8.98 -5.23 13.24
CA PRO A 212 8.28 -5.09 14.52
C PRO A 212 6.84 -5.60 14.46
N LYS A 213 6.34 -6.07 15.61
CA LYS A 213 5.00 -6.67 15.70
C LYS A 213 3.90 -5.70 15.26
N ASN A 214 4.01 -4.44 15.68
CA ASN A 214 2.98 -3.42 15.46
C ASN A 214 3.11 -2.69 14.10
N THR A 215 4.12 -3.02 13.29
CA THR A 215 4.30 -2.47 11.94
C THR A 215 3.90 -3.54 10.91
N LEU A 216 3.39 -3.15 9.74
CA LEU A 216 2.91 -4.07 8.70
C LEU A 216 1.89 -5.09 9.25
N THR A 217 0.97 -4.65 10.10
CA THR A 217 0.03 -5.54 10.80
C THR A 217 -0.95 -6.25 9.86
N LYS A 218 -1.22 -5.65 8.70
CA LYS A 218 -2.08 -6.22 7.65
C LYS A 218 -1.34 -7.03 6.60
N LEU A 219 -0.01 -7.00 6.62
CA LEU A 219 0.75 -7.85 5.70
C LEU A 219 0.79 -9.29 6.23
N PRO A 220 0.58 -10.33 5.40
CA PRO A 220 0.67 -11.72 5.82
C PRO A 220 2.13 -12.14 6.04
N LYS A 221 2.81 -11.51 7.05
CA LYS A 221 4.26 -11.58 7.28
C LYS A 221 4.79 -13.00 7.32
N LYS A 222 4.17 -13.88 8.13
CA LYS A 222 4.62 -15.27 8.25
C LYS A 222 4.64 -16.00 6.91
N LYS A 223 3.60 -15.83 6.10
CA LYS A 223 3.51 -16.43 4.76
C LYS A 223 4.60 -15.87 3.84
N LEU A 224 4.80 -14.55 3.84
CA LEU A 224 5.79 -13.90 2.98
C LEU A 224 7.24 -14.23 3.40
N VAL A 225 7.50 -14.41 4.70
CA VAL A 225 8.81 -14.91 5.19
C VAL A 225 9.07 -16.33 4.66
N ASN A 226 8.09 -17.23 4.73
CA ASN A 226 8.23 -18.58 4.20
C ASN A 226 8.47 -18.58 2.68
N ILE A 227 7.75 -17.71 1.95
CA ILE A 227 7.93 -17.54 0.51
C ILE A 227 9.34 -17.01 0.21
N PHE A 228 9.80 -15.98 0.94
CA PHE A 228 11.15 -15.45 0.77
C PHE A 228 12.20 -16.53 1.01
N ASN A 229 12.11 -17.30 2.09
CA ASN A 229 13.06 -18.39 2.38
C ASN A 229 13.08 -19.45 1.29
N LYS A 230 11.92 -19.75 0.68
CA LYS A 230 11.82 -20.75 -0.40
C LYS A 230 12.36 -20.24 -1.73
N TYR A 231 12.16 -18.96 -2.06
CA TYR A 231 12.39 -18.42 -3.39
C TYR A 231 13.47 -17.33 -3.48
N SER A 232 14.11 -16.91 -2.36
CA SER A 232 15.14 -15.86 -2.35
C SER A 232 16.37 -16.18 -3.19
N TRP A 233 16.65 -17.45 -3.48
CA TRP A 233 17.71 -17.87 -4.38
C TRP A 233 17.62 -17.21 -5.76
N ILE A 234 16.42 -16.80 -6.19
CA ILE A 234 16.17 -16.08 -7.44
C ILE A 234 16.96 -14.76 -7.49
N LEU A 235 17.16 -14.12 -6.35
CA LEU A 235 17.83 -12.82 -6.23
C LEU A 235 19.36 -12.92 -6.43
N ASN A 236 19.95 -14.09 -6.15
CA ASN A 236 21.40 -14.32 -6.24
C ASN A 236 21.84 -14.64 -7.68
N GLN A 237 20.91 -14.71 -8.61
CA GLN A 237 21.18 -15.03 -9.98
C GLN A 237 21.30 -13.74 -10.80
N ASN A 238 22.33 -13.61 -11.61
CA ASN A 238 22.43 -12.60 -12.67
C ASN A 238 21.42 -12.94 -13.80
N PHE A 239 20.15 -13.06 -13.45
CA PHE A 239 19.13 -13.33 -14.46
C PHE A 239 18.92 -12.10 -15.34
N PRO A 240 18.86 -12.28 -16.67
CA PRO A 240 18.30 -11.27 -17.51
C PRO A 240 16.87 -11.04 -17.03
N THR A 241 16.55 -9.78 -16.71
CA THR A 241 15.20 -9.36 -16.30
C THR A 241 14.13 -9.63 -17.36
N LYS A 242 14.55 -9.98 -18.57
CA LYS A 242 13.72 -10.43 -19.69
C LYS A 242 13.94 -11.93 -19.91
N ILE A 243 12.93 -12.71 -19.59
CA ILE A 243 12.85 -14.08 -20.11
C ILE A 243 12.29 -13.97 -21.53
N TYR A 244 13.03 -14.49 -22.51
CA TYR A 244 12.65 -14.35 -23.91
C TYR A 244 11.25 -14.91 -24.18
N LYS A 245 10.41 -14.13 -24.88
CA LYS A 245 9.02 -14.48 -25.26
C LYS A 245 8.83 -15.88 -25.83
N LYS A 246 9.85 -16.47 -26.46
CA LYS A 246 9.79 -17.81 -27.08
C LYS A 246 9.90 -18.98 -26.10
N THR A 247 10.34 -18.76 -24.86
CA THR A 247 10.60 -19.85 -23.91
C THR A 247 9.38 -20.20 -23.07
N PHE A 248 8.40 -19.32 -23.00
CA PHE A 248 7.19 -19.48 -22.17
C PHE A 248 6.04 -20.26 -22.83
N LEU A 249 6.23 -20.79 -24.03
CA LEU A 249 5.19 -21.59 -24.72
C LEU A 249 4.91 -22.94 -24.04
N SER A 250 5.76 -23.35 -23.07
CA SER A 250 5.53 -24.57 -22.29
C SER A 250 6.20 -24.44 -20.91
N PRO A 251 5.47 -24.67 -19.78
CA PRO A 251 6.06 -24.74 -18.44
C PRO A 251 7.24 -25.73 -18.35
N LYS A 252 7.16 -26.88 -19.06
CA LYS A 252 8.24 -27.88 -19.12
C LYS A 252 9.53 -27.32 -19.73
N LYS A 253 9.45 -26.50 -20.76
CA LYS A 253 10.64 -25.89 -21.39
C LYS A 253 11.29 -24.82 -20.50
N PHE A 254 10.50 -24.13 -19.73
CA PHE A 254 11.00 -23.17 -18.75
C PHE A 254 11.79 -23.89 -17.63
N VAL A 255 11.23 -24.94 -17.07
CA VAL A 255 11.90 -25.79 -16.07
C VAL A 255 13.20 -26.36 -16.64
N LEU A 256 13.18 -26.90 -17.86
CA LEU A 256 14.37 -27.46 -18.53
C LEU A 256 15.45 -26.38 -18.79
N TYR A 257 15.06 -25.18 -19.18
CA TYR A 257 16.01 -24.08 -19.40
C TYR A 257 16.69 -23.67 -18.08
N PHE A 258 15.92 -23.57 -17.00
CA PHE A 258 16.48 -23.29 -15.67
C PHE A 258 17.35 -24.45 -15.17
N GLN A 259 16.92 -25.69 -15.32
CA GLN A 259 17.73 -26.85 -14.95
C GLN A 259 19.07 -26.85 -15.71
N ALA A 260 19.09 -26.54 -16.99
CA ALA A 260 20.30 -26.44 -17.79
C ALA A 260 21.23 -25.32 -17.35
N LEU A 261 20.70 -24.16 -16.98
CA LEU A 261 21.47 -23.05 -16.42
C LEU A 261 22.05 -23.40 -15.05
N PHE A 262 21.31 -24.11 -14.21
CA PHE A 262 21.72 -24.52 -12.89
C PHE A 262 22.77 -25.63 -12.90
N GLN A 263 22.57 -26.66 -13.73
CA GLN A 263 23.53 -27.77 -13.88
C GLN A 263 24.90 -27.27 -14.31
N LYS A 264 24.96 -26.19 -15.09
CA LYS A 264 26.23 -25.64 -15.61
C LYS A 264 27.01 -24.83 -14.57
N LYS A 265 26.39 -24.33 -13.51
CA LYS A 265 26.99 -23.38 -12.56
C LYS A 265 27.08 -23.86 -11.12
N TYR A 266 26.29 -24.82 -10.74
CA TYR A 266 26.24 -25.34 -9.38
C TYR A 266 26.08 -26.86 -9.42
N ASN A 267 26.86 -27.60 -8.64
CA ASN A 267 26.59 -29.00 -8.27
C ASN A 267 25.31 -29.03 -7.40
N ALA A 268 24.16 -28.80 -8.00
CA ALA A 268 23.03 -28.25 -7.32
C ALA A 268 21.89 -29.23 -7.19
N GLN A 269 21.30 -29.23 -6.02
CA GLN A 269 19.93 -29.62 -5.79
C GLN A 269 19.04 -28.98 -6.87
N SER A 270 18.24 -29.80 -7.56
CA SER A 270 17.31 -29.34 -8.59
C SER A 270 16.24 -28.43 -8.00
N PHE A 271 16.37 -27.12 -8.19
CA PHE A 271 15.29 -26.19 -7.89
C PHE A 271 14.24 -26.28 -8.99
N VAL A 272 13.16 -26.95 -8.73
CA VAL A 272 12.00 -27.01 -9.62
C VAL A 272 11.03 -25.92 -9.21
N LEU A 273 10.70 -25.01 -10.15
CA LEU A 273 9.59 -24.08 -9.94
C LEU A 273 8.27 -24.83 -10.16
N ASP A 274 7.52 -25.01 -9.09
CA ASP A 274 6.17 -25.55 -9.14
C ASP A 274 5.19 -24.43 -9.52
N PHE A 275 4.83 -24.35 -10.80
CA PHE A 275 3.93 -23.31 -11.29
C PHE A 275 2.51 -23.40 -10.77
N PRO A 276 1.90 -24.57 -10.58
CA PRO A 276 0.65 -24.73 -9.87
C PRO A 276 0.69 -24.10 -8.48
N GLU A 277 1.68 -24.45 -7.65
CA GLU A 277 1.86 -23.89 -6.31
C GLU A 277 2.08 -22.37 -6.34
N ILE A 278 2.92 -21.89 -7.27
CA ILE A 278 3.19 -20.45 -7.40
C ILE A 278 1.92 -19.69 -7.78
N ASN A 279 1.11 -20.20 -8.69
CA ASN A 279 -0.14 -19.55 -9.07
C ASN A 279 -1.16 -19.58 -7.93
N GLU A 280 -1.23 -20.65 -7.16
CA GLU A 280 -2.04 -20.73 -5.94
C GLU A 280 -1.62 -19.63 -4.93
N ILE A 281 -0.32 -19.49 -4.66
CA ILE A 281 0.21 -18.41 -3.80
C ILE A 281 -0.17 -17.03 -4.33
N ARG A 282 -0.08 -16.80 -5.64
CA ARG A 282 -0.44 -15.52 -6.28
C ARG A 282 -1.93 -15.21 -6.11
N GLU A 283 -2.79 -16.18 -6.34
CA GLU A 283 -4.24 -16.07 -6.15
C GLU A 283 -4.60 -15.80 -4.69
N GLU A 284 -4.03 -16.55 -3.76
CA GLU A 284 -4.24 -16.33 -2.33
C GLU A 284 -3.82 -14.94 -1.85
N LEU A 285 -2.64 -14.44 -2.30
CA LEU A 285 -2.18 -13.09 -1.95
C LEU A 285 -3.07 -12.01 -2.57
N LEU A 286 -3.56 -12.21 -3.79
CA LEU A 286 -4.51 -11.32 -4.45
C LEU A 286 -5.83 -11.26 -3.68
N GLU A 287 -6.41 -12.41 -3.33
CA GLU A 287 -7.65 -12.48 -2.56
C GLU A 287 -7.46 -11.91 -1.14
N TYR A 288 -6.33 -12.20 -0.52
CA TYR A 288 -5.99 -11.58 0.77
C TYR A 288 -5.97 -10.05 0.67
N THR A 289 -5.39 -9.51 -0.41
CA THR A 289 -5.33 -8.06 -0.65
C THR A 289 -6.72 -7.46 -0.80
N LYS A 290 -7.59 -8.09 -1.59
CA LYS A 290 -8.99 -7.65 -1.79
C LYS A 290 -9.78 -7.57 -0.49
N ASN A 291 -9.54 -8.53 0.40
CA ASN A 291 -10.33 -8.70 1.61
C ASN A 291 -9.77 -7.93 2.83
N ASN A 292 -8.48 -7.57 2.83
CA ASN A 292 -7.82 -7.04 4.04
C ASN A 292 -7.07 -5.71 3.84
N ILE A 293 -6.73 -5.34 2.58
CA ILE A 293 -5.75 -4.26 2.35
C ILE A 293 -6.30 -3.18 1.39
N THR A 294 -7.58 -3.19 1.12
CA THR A 294 -8.17 -2.15 0.28
C THR A 294 -8.41 -0.86 1.08
N THR A 295 -8.42 0.28 0.38
CA THR A 295 -8.73 1.59 0.97
C THR A 295 -10.04 1.59 1.76
N LYS A 296 -11.06 0.90 1.24
CA LYS A 296 -12.34 0.73 1.90
C LYS A 296 -12.21 -0.09 3.20
N HIS A 297 -11.44 -1.18 3.16
CA HIS A 297 -11.24 -2.04 4.34
C HIS A 297 -10.54 -1.27 5.47
N ILE A 298 -9.42 -0.61 5.16
CA ILE A 298 -8.66 0.18 6.16
C ILE A 298 -9.49 1.35 6.70
N ALA A 299 -10.28 2.02 5.87
CA ALA A 299 -11.16 3.09 6.34
C ALA A 299 -12.23 2.59 7.31
N ASN A 300 -12.89 1.46 7.02
CA ASN A 300 -13.83 0.82 7.95
C ASN A 300 -13.16 0.46 9.27
N GLU A 301 -11.94 -0.06 9.23
CA GLU A 301 -11.19 -0.42 10.44
C GLU A 301 -10.88 0.81 11.29
N VAL A 302 -10.41 1.91 10.67
CA VAL A 302 -10.16 3.17 11.37
C VAL A 302 -11.43 3.66 12.09
N ILE A 303 -12.56 3.68 11.39
CA ILE A 303 -13.84 4.12 11.99
C ILE A 303 -14.29 3.18 13.10
N ASN A 304 -14.20 1.87 12.91
CA ASN A 304 -14.61 0.89 13.92
C ASN A 304 -13.76 0.97 15.20
N ILE A 305 -12.43 1.08 15.06
CA ILE A 305 -11.52 1.25 16.20
C ILE A 305 -11.83 2.56 16.91
N SER A 306 -12.05 3.65 16.15
CA SER A 306 -12.36 4.95 16.72
C SER A 306 -13.70 4.96 17.47
N ASN A 307 -14.75 4.36 16.90
CA ASN A 307 -16.04 4.24 17.57
C ASN A 307 -15.93 3.45 18.88
N ASN A 308 -15.24 2.32 18.87
CA ASN A 308 -15.03 1.51 20.08
C ASN A 308 -14.24 2.28 21.15
N PHE A 309 -13.20 3.00 20.75
CA PHE A 309 -12.40 3.82 21.66
C PHE A 309 -13.25 4.91 22.33
N PHE A 310 -13.96 5.72 21.56
CA PHE A 310 -14.76 6.82 22.11
C PHE A 310 -15.95 6.31 22.92
N SER A 311 -16.56 5.18 22.58
CA SER A 311 -17.64 4.57 23.36
C SER A 311 -17.16 4.04 24.70
N SER A 312 -15.93 3.49 24.78
CA SER A 312 -15.36 2.91 25.99
C SER A 312 -14.75 3.96 26.92
N SER A 313 -14.26 5.09 26.38
CA SER A 313 -13.59 6.13 27.15
C SER A 313 -14.54 7.13 27.81
N GLY A 314 -15.82 7.09 27.47
CA GLY A 314 -16.80 8.10 27.94
C GLY A 314 -16.47 9.53 27.50
N GLN A 315 -15.50 9.70 26.61
CA GLN A 315 -15.18 10.99 26.00
C GLN A 315 -16.28 11.34 25.00
N LYS A 316 -16.97 12.45 25.32
CA LYS A 316 -17.95 13.05 24.41
C LYS A 316 -17.22 13.75 23.28
#